data_8e2de01494198691eef6bc108aa2d9b2
#
_entry.id   8e2de01494198691eef6bc108aa2d9b2
#
_cell.length_a   1.000
_cell.length_b   1.000
_cell.length_c   1.000
_cell.angle_alpha   90.00
_cell.angle_beta   90.00
_cell.angle_gamma   90.00
#
_symmetry.space_group_name_H-M   'P 1'
#
loop_
_entity.id
_entity.type
_entity.pdbx_description
1 polymer ?
#
loop_
_entity_poly.entity_id
_entity_poly.type
_entity_poly.pdbx_seq_one_letter_code
_entity_poly.pdbx_strand_id
1 'polypeptide(L)'
;MSKFTEDKLEQAFIELLHEQEIIHQNGKELIRHESDVLLQEDLREYLATRYQSQNITESEIAQIIRTLENYPSSDLYDTNKTIMKLVSDGFIFKREDANEKDIYIELIDYETIENNHFKIVNQIEITGYEKRIPDGILYINGLPLVVFEFKSAIREEATIHDAYVQLTTRYKRDIPELFKYNAFCVISDGVNNKAGSFFSPYEFFYAWRKITGNEVDVDGIASMHSMVQGMFNQERLIDIIHNFIYMPDKSKKEEKIVCRYPQYYAAKKLYDNIRLHQKPHGDGKGGTYFGATGCGKSFTMLYLTRLLMKSVHFSSPTIVLITDRTDLDVQLSSQFSNAKSFIGDDGIVSVESREDLREKLRGRESGGVFLTTIHKFTEDIALLSDRANIICISDEAHRSQINLDQKVKTTKEGVKKTFGFAKYLHDSLPNATYVGFTGTPIDATLDVFGDVIYSYTMTESVRDEITVKIVYEGRAAKVLLDNNKLHEIEEYYEGGGDLAVLADIGFES
;
A
#
# COMPACT_ATOMS: atom_id res chain seq x y z
N MET A 1 8.10 28.16 -29.22
CA MET A 1 7.60 27.58 -27.98
C MET A 1 8.38 28.17 -26.85
N SER A 2 7.72 28.81 -25.85
CA SER A 2 8.42 29.33 -24.66
C SER A 2 9.01 28.17 -23.88
N LYS A 3 10.30 28.25 -23.58
CA LYS A 3 11.00 27.21 -22.81
C LYS A 3 10.36 27.05 -21.43
N PHE A 4 10.01 25.82 -21.03
CA PHE A 4 9.46 25.49 -19.72
C PHE A 4 10.63 25.50 -18.72
N THR A 5 10.82 26.57 -17.96
CA THR A 5 11.87 26.73 -16.93
C THR A 5 11.43 26.10 -15.61
N GLU A 6 12.38 25.86 -14.68
CA GLU A 6 12.06 25.39 -13.31
C GLU A 6 11.05 26.32 -12.63
N ASP A 7 11.23 27.65 -12.72
CA ASP A 7 10.29 28.63 -12.15
C ASP A 7 8.87 28.50 -12.71
N LYS A 8 8.74 28.22 -14.03
CA LYS A 8 7.41 28.02 -14.63
C LYS A 8 6.76 26.71 -14.21
N LEU A 9 7.57 25.67 -14.00
CA LEU A 9 7.10 24.38 -13.51
C LEU A 9 6.63 24.52 -12.06
N GLU A 10 7.42 25.19 -11.22
CA GLU A 10 7.06 25.53 -9.83
C GLU A 10 5.74 26.30 -9.78
N GLN A 11 5.61 27.36 -10.59
CA GLN A 11 4.40 28.18 -10.65
C GLN A 11 3.18 27.37 -11.12
N ALA A 12 3.32 26.55 -12.16
CA ALA A 12 2.22 25.70 -12.65
C ALA A 12 1.78 24.67 -11.58
N PHE A 13 2.73 24.13 -10.81
CA PHE A 13 2.41 23.19 -9.74
C PHE A 13 1.66 23.89 -8.60
N ILE A 14 2.09 25.10 -8.21
CA ILE A 14 1.41 25.94 -7.21
C ILE A 14 -0.02 26.27 -7.65
N GLU A 15 -0.23 26.66 -8.93
CA GLU A 15 -1.56 26.94 -9.47
C GLU A 15 -2.48 25.71 -9.39
N LEU A 16 -1.98 24.51 -9.73
CA LEU A 16 -2.74 23.27 -9.60
C LEU A 16 -3.05 22.92 -8.13
N LEU A 17 -2.12 23.15 -7.20
CA LEU A 17 -2.36 22.95 -5.77
C LEU A 17 -3.41 23.94 -5.23
N HIS A 18 -3.45 25.17 -5.75
CA HIS A 18 -4.47 26.14 -5.40
C HIS A 18 -5.88 25.69 -5.82
N GLU A 19 -6.01 24.93 -6.93
CA GLU A 19 -7.28 24.30 -7.30
C GLU A 19 -7.75 23.26 -6.28
N GLN A 20 -6.84 22.74 -5.43
CA GLN A 20 -7.14 21.86 -4.31
C GLN A 20 -7.31 22.60 -2.99
N GLU A 21 -7.55 23.93 -3.04
CA GLU A 21 -7.72 24.78 -1.87
C GLU A 21 -6.49 24.82 -0.93
N ILE A 22 -5.30 24.53 -1.48
CA ILE A 22 -4.02 24.64 -0.78
C ILE A 22 -3.48 26.07 -0.95
N ILE A 23 -3.32 26.78 0.16
CA ILE A 23 -2.91 28.19 0.17
C ILE A 23 -1.42 28.30 -0.18
N HIS A 24 -1.07 29.20 -1.10
CA HIS A 24 0.34 29.51 -1.40
C HIS A 24 0.85 30.66 -0.54
N GLN A 25 2.07 30.51 -0.02
CA GLN A 25 2.81 31.56 0.65
C GLN A 25 4.28 31.58 0.21
N ASN A 26 4.83 32.76 -0.04
CA ASN A 26 6.26 32.90 -0.34
C ASN A 26 7.07 32.81 0.97
N GLY A 27 8.07 31.94 1.00
CA GLY A 27 8.90 31.71 2.19
C GLY A 27 9.69 32.94 2.65
N LYS A 28 9.95 33.90 1.76
CA LYS A 28 10.61 35.20 2.11
C LYS A 28 9.71 36.09 2.94
N GLU A 29 8.41 35.86 2.94
CA GLU A 29 7.43 36.66 3.72
C GLU A 29 7.18 36.07 5.11
N LEU A 30 7.69 34.85 5.37
CA LEU A 30 7.55 34.20 6.66
C LEU A 30 8.47 34.82 7.72
N ILE A 31 7.91 35.12 8.87
CA ILE A 31 8.66 35.63 10.03
C ILE A 31 9.05 34.41 10.87
N ARG A 32 10.26 33.91 10.67
CA ARG A 32 10.80 32.75 11.40
C ARG A 32 12.33 32.80 11.41
N HIS A 33 12.96 31.99 12.27
CA HIS A 33 14.40 31.78 12.15
C HIS A 33 14.70 30.84 11.00
N GLU A 34 15.79 31.07 10.25
CA GLU A 34 16.14 30.22 9.07
C GLU A 34 16.38 28.74 9.42
N SER A 35 16.71 28.43 10.66
CA SER A 35 16.85 27.04 11.13
C SER A 35 15.52 26.35 11.44
N ASP A 36 14.43 27.10 11.61
CA ASP A 36 13.15 26.55 12.01
C ASP A 36 12.49 25.90 10.78
N VAL A 37 12.18 24.64 10.87
CA VAL A 37 11.50 23.89 9.80
C VAL A 37 10.00 23.79 10.02
N LEU A 38 9.54 23.91 11.27
CA LEU A 38 8.11 24.01 11.61
C LEU A 38 7.61 25.45 11.38
N LEU A 39 6.39 25.59 10.87
CA LEU A 39 5.65 26.84 10.96
C LEU A 39 4.95 26.87 12.33
N GLN A 40 5.68 27.32 13.34
CA GLN A 40 5.23 27.22 14.74
C GLN A 40 3.92 27.96 15.00
N GLU A 41 3.69 29.10 14.35
CA GLU A 41 2.45 29.87 14.53
C GLU A 41 1.23 29.09 14.00
N ASP A 42 1.35 28.48 12.81
CA ASP A 42 0.28 27.65 12.23
C ASP A 42 -0.03 26.44 13.15
N LEU A 43 1.02 25.82 13.71
CA LEU A 43 0.83 24.69 14.62
C LEU A 43 0.22 25.11 15.96
N ARG A 44 0.59 26.29 16.48
CA ARG A 44 -0.05 26.87 17.68
C ARG A 44 -1.52 27.14 17.47
N GLU A 45 -1.86 27.82 16.38
CA GLU A 45 -3.23 28.15 16.03
C GLU A 45 -4.09 26.89 15.91
N TYR A 46 -3.60 25.88 15.20
CA TYR A 46 -4.29 24.62 15.07
C TYR A 46 -4.54 23.95 16.43
N LEU A 47 -3.50 23.78 17.26
CA LEU A 47 -3.62 23.13 18.56
C LEU A 47 -4.53 23.93 19.51
N ALA A 48 -4.39 25.25 19.55
CA ALA A 48 -5.24 26.11 20.37
C ALA A 48 -6.72 26.00 19.98
N THR A 49 -7.01 26.00 18.68
CA THR A 49 -8.38 25.90 18.18
C THR A 49 -8.98 24.52 18.44
N ARG A 50 -8.26 23.46 18.06
CA ARG A 50 -8.75 22.07 18.18
C ARG A 50 -9.01 21.67 19.63
N TYR A 51 -8.16 22.09 20.57
CA TYR A 51 -8.23 21.70 21.96
C TYR A 51 -8.78 22.79 22.89
N GLN A 52 -9.40 23.85 22.32
CA GLN A 52 -10.04 24.92 23.07
C GLN A 52 -11.05 24.40 24.11
N SER A 53 -11.87 23.43 23.74
CA SER A 53 -12.88 22.81 24.61
C SER A 53 -12.28 22.03 25.78
N GLN A 54 -11.00 21.65 25.67
CA GLN A 54 -10.26 20.93 26.70
C GLN A 54 -9.37 21.87 27.50
N ASN A 55 -9.48 23.20 27.29
CA ASN A 55 -8.72 24.26 27.98
C ASN A 55 -7.20 24.04 27.90
N ILE A 56 -6.66 23.68 26.74
CA ILE A 56 -5.22 23.57 26.53
C ILE A 56 -4.57 24.94 26.75
N THR A 57 -3.44 24.98 27.46
CA THR A 57 -2.74 26.24 27.75
C THR A 57 -1.64 26.50 26.73
N GLU A 58 -1.23 27.78 26.59
CA GLU A 58 -0.10 28.18 25.75
C GLU A 58 1.22 27.51 26.17
N SER A 59 1.42 27.27 27.47
CA SER A 59 2.58 26.53 27.99
C SER A 59 2.58 25.09 27.48
N GLU A 60 1.43 24.40 27.53
CA GLU A 60 1.27 23.05 27.06
C GLU A 60 1.47 22.91 25.56
N ILE A 61 0.93 23.85 24.76
CA ILE A 61 1.17 23.93 23.31
C ILE A 61 2.67 24.11 23.04
N ALA A 62 3.33 25.04 23.75
CA ALA A 62 4.76 25.23 23.60
C ALA A 62 5.57 23.96 23.97
N GLN A 63 5.13 23.20 24.96
CA GLN A 63 5.75 21.92 25.33
C GLN A 63 5.58 20.86 24.25
N ILE A 64 4.41 20.78 23.60
CA ILE A 64 4.16 19.87 22.49
C ILE A 64 5.11 20.20 21.33
N ILE A 65 5.19 21.48 20.93
CA ILE A 65 6.08 21.93 19.84
C ILE A 65 7.54 21.61 20.16
N ARG A 66 8.02 21.95 21.36
CA ARG A 66 9.38 21.62 21.81
C ARG A 66 9.66 20.13 21.77
N THR A 67 8.68 19.29 22.13
CA THR A 67 8.82 17.84 22.09
C THR A 67 9.07 17.37 20.66
N LEU A 68 8.33 17.90 19.68
CA LEU A 68 8.52 17.58 18.26
C LEU A 68 9.89 18.06 17.73
N GLU A 69 10.35 19.24 18.16
CA GLU A 69 11.64 19.81 17.75
C GLU A 69 12.84 19.06 18.34
N ASN A 70 12.72 18.56 19.57
CA ASN A 70 13.82 17.93 20.31
C ASN A 70 14.19 16.53 19.82
N TYR A 71 13.41 15.91 18.92
CA TYR A 71 13.83 14.65 18.31
C TYR A 71 15.10 14.87 17.47
N PRO A 72 16.16 14.05 17.67
CA PRO A 72 17.45 14.28 17.01
C PRO A 72 17.42 13.90 15.54
N SER A 73 18.08 14.66 14.67
CA SER A 73 18.27 14.30 13.26
C SER A 73 19.44 13.36 13.00
N SER A 74 20.21 13.01 14.03
CA SER A 74 21.37 12.09 13.92
C SER A 74 20.98 10.67 13.53
N ASP A 75 19.81 10.20 13.95
CA ASP A 75 19.16 8.97 13.47
C ASP A 75 17.87 9.37 12.76
N LEU A 76 18.03 9.85 11.52
CA LEU A 76 16.95 10.45 10.76
C LEU A 76 15.80 9.48 10.49
N TYR A 77 16.12 8.21 10.21
CA TYR A 77 15.09 7.21 9.91
C TYR A 77 14.22 6.89 11.13
N ASP A 78 14.84 6.59 12.28
CA ASP A 78 14.09 6.25 13.50
C ASP A 78 13.32 7.45 14.06
N THR A 79 13.91 8.65 13.93
CA THR A 79 13.21 9.90 14.26
C THR A 79 12.01 10.14 13.34
N ASN A 80 12.18 10.03 12.02
CA ASN A 80 11.06 10.16 11.08
C ASN A 80 9.97 9.12 11.38
N LYS A 81 10.34 7.87 11.63
CA LYS A 81 9.40 6.80 12.00
C LYS A 81 8.60 7.15 13.26
N THR A 82 9.27 7.68 14.29
CA THR A 82 8.62 8.11 15.53
C THR A 82 7.66 9.27 15.28
N ILE A 83 8.11 10.31 14.59
CA ILE A 83 7.27 11.49 14.26
C ILE A 83 6.11 11.09 13.38
N MET A 84 6.32 10.29 12.33
CA MET A 84 5.24 9.83 11.47
C MET A 84 4.18 9.02 12.24
N LYS A 85 4.59 8.27 13.26
CA LYS A 85 3.63 7.59 14.14
C LYS A 85 2.84 8.59 14.99
N LEU A 86 3.46 9.63 15.50
CA LEU A 86 2.75 10.72 16.23
C LEU A 86 1.78 11.45 15.31
N VAL A 87 2.16 11.67 14.05
CA VAL A 87 1.31 12.30 13.04
C VAL A 87 0.13 11.42 12.70
N SER A 88 0.35 10.11 12.41
CA SER A 88 -0.71 9.22 11.94
C SER A 88 -1.63 8.70 13.04
N ASP A 89 -1.09 8.45 14.23
CA ASP A 89 -1.84 7.78 15.30
C ASP A 89 -2.11 8.69 16.50
N GLY A 90 -1.57 9.92 16.53
CA GLY A 90 -1.67 10.79 17.69
C GLY A 90 -0.90 10.28 18.92
N PHE A 91 -1.04 10.97 20.03
CA PHE A 91 -0.40 10.60 21.29
C PHE A 91 -1.09 11.21 22.52
N ILE A 92 -0.88 10.56 23.69
CA ILE A 92 -1.38 11.08 24.95
C ILE A 92 -0.39 12.13 25.47
N PHE A 93 -0.89 13.34 25.67
CA PHE A 93 -0.16 14.43 26.32
C PHE A 93 -0.60 14.55 27.78
N LYS A 94 0.37 14.43 28.69
CA LYS A 94 0.15 14.61 30.14
C LYS A 94 0.08 16.09 30.47
N ARG A 95 -1.01 16.49 31.11
CA ARG A 95 -1.26 17.88 31.49
C ARG A 95 -0.27 18.35 32.57
N GLU A 96 0.01 19.68 32.56
CA GLU A 96 0.79 20.31 33.59
C GLU A 96 0.08 20.26 34.97
N ASP A 97 -1.25 20.43 34.97
CA ASP A 97 -2.06 20.25 36.18
C ASP A 97 -2.48 18.77 36.31
N ALA A 98 -1.96 18.11 37.37
CA ALA A 98 -2.28 16.72 37.66
C ALA A 98 -3.76 16.44 38.02
N ASN A 99 -4.58 17.47 38.25
CA ASN A 99 -6.03 17.33 38.46
C ASN A 99 -6.83 17.31 37.16
N GLU A 100 -6.24 17.73 36.06
CA GLU A 100 -6.84 17.69 34.73
C GLU A 100 -6.58 16.34 34.03
N LYS A 101 -7.51 15.94 33.17
CA LYS A 101 -7.34 14.71 32.37
C LYS A 101 -6.32 14.92 31.26
N ASP A 102 -5.49 13.92 31.02
CA ASP A 102 -4.59 13.89 29.86
C ASP A 102 -5.35 14.14 28.56
N ILE A 103 -4.72 14.82 27.62
CA ILE A 103 -5.29 15.13 26.30
C ILE A 103 -4.71 14.15 25.28
N TYR A 104 -5.58 13.60 24.42
CA TYR A 104 -5.14 12.88 23.23
C TYR A 104 -4.92 13.88 22.12
N ILE A 105 -3.65 14.05 21.71
CA ILE A 105 -3.23 15.02 20.69
C ILE A 105 -3.17 14.35 19.35
N GLU A 106 -3.90 14.90 18.39
CA GLU A 106 -3.81 14.63 16.95
C GLU A 106 -3.23 15.86 16.27
N LEU A 107 -2.15 15.70 15.54
CA LEU A 107 -1.47 16.77 14.81
C LEU A 107 -2.17 17.12 13.49
N ILE A 108 -3.06 16.25 13.02
CA ILE A 108 -3.92 16.40 11.85
C ILE A 108 -5.33 15.95 12.25
N ASP A 109 -6.35 16.71 11.87
CA ASP A 109 -7.74 16.30 12.02
C ASP A 109 -8.15 15.41 10.83
N TYR A 110 -8.24 14.11 11.06
CA TYR A 110 -8.60 13.11 10.04
C TYR A 110 -10.10 12.94 9.85
N GLU A 111 -10.91 13.49 10.75
CA GLU A 111 -12.38 13.40 10.70
C GLU A 111 -13.00 14.62 10.01
N THR A 112 -12.51 15.82 10.33
CA THR A 112 -13.02 17.08 9.79
C THR A 112 -11.89 17.80 9.07
N ILE A 113 -11.83 17.63 7.74
CA ILE A 113 -10.72 18.07 6.91
C ILE A 113 -10.53 19.59 6.96
N GLU A 114 -11.64 20.32 7.01
CA GLU A 114 -11.70 21.78 7.03
C GLU A 114 -11.05 22.40 8.27
N ASN A 115 -10.82 21.61 9.31
CA ASN A 115 -10.10 22.06 10.50
C ASN A 115 -8.59 22.14 10.28
N ASN A 116 -8.08 21.59 9.16
CA ASN A 116 -6.65 21.61 8.87
C ASN A 116 -6.26 22.79 7.99
N HIS A 117 -5.07 23.33 8.21
CA HIS A 117 -4.47 24.40 7.42
C HIS A 117 -3.47 23.81 6.43
N PHE A 118 -3.81 23.80 5.13
CA PHE A 118 -2.94 23.35 4.05
C PHE A 118 -2.23 24.52 3.40
N LYS A 119 -0.91 24.47 3.37
CA LYS A 119 -0.09 25.58 2.85
C LYS A 119 1.10 25.06 2.04
N ILE A 120 1.22 25.49 0.79
CA ILE A 120 2.43 25.30 0.00
C ILE A 120 3.33 26.53 0.14
N VAL A 121 4.57 26.29 0.55
CA VAL A 121 5.57 27.35 0.70
C VAL A 121 6.72 27.10 -0.27
N ASN A 122 6.99 28.05 -1.14
CA ASN A 122 8.15 28.07 -2.02
C ASN A 122 9.18 29.10 -1.56
N GLN A 123 10.37 29.11 -2.14
CA GLN A 123 11.44 30.07 -1.84
C GLN A 123 11.75 30.20 -0.34
N ILE A 124 11.54 29.14 0.42
CA ILE A 124 11.85 29.08 1.84
C ILE A 124 13.33 28.72 2.05
N GLU A 125 14.08 29.62 2.69
CA GLU A 125 15.47 29.38 3.05
C GLU A 125 15.54 28.56 4.35
N ILE A 126 16.24 27.42 4.32
CA ILE A 126 16.50 26.58 5.49
C ILE A 126 18.00 26.48 5.68
N THR A 127 18.47 26.88 6.87
CA THR A 127 19.86 26.81 7.26
C THR A 127 20.07 25.68 8.25
N GLY A 128 20.73 24.61 7.78
CA GLY A 128 21.22 23.51 8.59
C GLY A 128 22.75 23.50 8.62
N TYR A 129 23.41 22.42 8.14
CA TYR A 129 24.85 22.40 7.91
C TYR A 129 25.23 23.32 6.75
N GLU A 130 24.35 23.42 5.76
CA GLU A 130 24.43 24.36 4.64
C GLU A 130 23.06 24.96 4.39
N LYS A 131 23.02 26.15 3.80
CA LYS A 131 21.77 26.79 3.39
C LYS A 131 21.21 26.10 2.14
N ARG A 132 19.90 25.76 2.17
CA ARG A 132 19.16 25.19 1.03
C ARG A 132 17.81 25.88 0.89
N ILE A 133 17.32 25.85 -0.36
CA ILE A 133 16.01 26.39 -0.73
C ILE A 133 15.32 25.29 -1.53
N PRO A 134 14.47 24.46 -0.90
CA PRO A 134 13.61 23.53 -1.63
C PRO A 134 12.64 24.27 -2.54
N ASP A 135 12.30 23.71 -3.70
CA ASP A 135 11.39 24.32 -4.67
C ASP A 135 9.98 24.48 -4.09
N GLY A 136 9.55 23.57 -3.21
CA GLY A 136 8.30 23.68 -2.48
C GLY A 136 8.26 22.76 -1.27
N ILE A 137 7.58 23.21 -0.23
CA ILE A 137 7.27 22.41 0.96
C ILE A 137 5.78 22.57 1.25
N LEU A 138 5.05 21.45 1.27
CA LEU A 138 3.66 21.44 1.69
C LEU A 138 3.59 21.21 3.20
N TYR A 139 2.98 22.15 3.86
CA TYR A 139 2.69 22.12 5.29
C TYR A 139 1.23 21.76 5.53
N ILE A 140 1.01 20.95 6.55
CA ILE A 140 -0.33 20.73 7.12
C ILE A 140 -0.22 21.07 8.61
N ASN A 141 -1.00 22.05 9.07
CA ASN A 141 -0.97 22.55 10.44
C ASN A 141 0.45 22.95 10.90
N GLY A 142 1.25 23.52 10.02
CA GLY A 142 2.63 23.91 10.29
C GLY A 142 3.67 22.78 10.24
N LEU A 143 3.30 21.55 9.96
CA LEU A 143 4.19 20.40 9.79
C LEU A 143 4.65 20.25 8.33
N PRO A 144 5.96 20.25 8.01
CA PRO A 144 6.49 20.15 6.64
C PRO A 144 6.44 18.70 6.12
N LEU A 145 5.28 18.27 5.62
CA LEU A 145 5.03 16.85 5.34
C LEU A 145 5.45 16.41 3.95
N VAL A 146 5.37 17.28 2.92
CA VAL A 146 5.77 16.92 1.55
C VAL A 146 6.80 17.91 1.03
N VAL A 147 7.89 17.39 0.47
CA VAL A 147 8.96 18.20 -0.13
C VAL A 147 8.96 17.97 -1.63
N PHE A 148 8.97 19.06 -2.39
CA PHE A 148 8.99 19.08 -3.86
C PHE A 148 10.35 19.50 -4.36
N GLU A 149 10.80 18.86 -5.43
CA GLU A 149 12.00 19.23 -6.16
C GLU A 149 11.75 19.10 -7.65
N PHE A 150 12.02 20.17 -8.37
CA PHE A 150 11.76 20.30 -9.79
C PHE A 150 13.06 20.41 -10.59
N LYS A 151 13.07 19.87 -11.80
CA LYS A 151 14.14 20.09 -12.76
C LYS A 151 13.55 20.44 -14.11
N SER A 152 14.23 21.29 -14.83
CA SER A 152 13.76 21.70 -16.16
C SER A 152 14.18 20.67 -17.22
N ALA A 153 13.24 20.07 -17.92
CA ALA A 153 13.48 19.20 -19.08
C ALA A 153 14.21 19.89 -20.25
N ILE A 154 14.51 21.20 -20.14
CA ILE A 154 15.18 21.97 -21.20
C ILE A 154 16.69 21.78 -21.17
N ARG A 155 17.26 21.45 -20.04
CA ARG A 155 18.69 21.13 -19.94
C ARG A 155 18.87 19.69 -20.39
N GLU A 156 19.54 19.45 -21.52
CA GLU A 156 19.80 18.12 -22.06
C GLU A 156 20.47 17.16 -21.04
N GLU A 157 21.06 17.70 -19.98
CA GLU A 157 21.76 16.98 -18.93
C GLU A 157 21.00 16.90 -17.60
N ALA A 158 19.90 17.68 -17.40
CA ALA A 158 19.12 17.65 -16.15
C ALA A 158 17.89 16.74 -16.28
N THR A 159 17.84 15.73 -15.45
CA THR A 159 16.77 14.73 -15.45
C THR A 159 15.98 14.74 -14.14
N ILE A 160 14.81 14.12 -14.13
CA ILE A 160 14.05 13.86 -12.90
C ILE A 160 14.89 13.11 -11.85
N HIS A 161 15.88 12.32 -12.28
CA HIS A 161 16.83 11.65 -11.39
C HIS A 161 17.71 12.64 -10.62
N ASP A 162 18.06 13.80 -11.21
CA ASP A 162 18.84 14.83 -10.51
C ASP A 162 18.04 15.48 -9.38
N ALA A 163 16.71 15.64 -9.54
CA ALA A 163 15.82 16.03 -8.46
C ALA A 163 15.85 15.02 -7.30
N TYR A 164 15.79 13.72 -7.61
CA TYR A 164 15.94 12.67 -6.62
C TYR A 164 17.28 12.73 -5.88
N VAL A 165 18.39 12.86 -6.60
CA VAL A 165 19.75 12.98 -6.00
C VAL A 165 19.85 14.23 -5.11
N GLN A 166 19.26 15.35 -5.54
CA GLN A 166 19.25 16.57 -4.75
C GLN A 166 18.54 16.38 -3.40
N LEU A 167 17.37 15.78 -3.40
CA LEU A 167 16.61 15.44 -2.19
C LEU A 167 17.38 14.47 -1.29
N THR A 168 17.68 13.30 -1.83
CA THR A 168 18.15 12.15 -1.02
C THR A 168 19.62 12.20 -0.65
N THR A 169 20.42 13.02 -1.33
CA THR A 169 21.86 13.14 -1.06
C THR A 169 22.20 14.52 -0.50
N ARG A 170 21.87 15.60 -1.23
CA ARG A 170 22.27 16.94 -0.82
C ARG A 170 21.47 17.43 0.37
N TYR A 171 20.14 17.38 0.31
CA TYR A 171 19.28 17.83 1.41
C TYR A 171 19.41 16.92 2.65
N LYS A 172 19.58 15.61 2.45
CA LYS A 172 19.86 14.68 3.56
C LYS A 172 21.07 15.09 4.37
N ARG A 173 22.14 15.54 3.68
CA ARG A 173 23.36 16.01 4.33
C ARG A 173 23.19 17.40 4.94
N ASP A 174 22.56 18.32 4.23
CA ASP A 174 22.64 19.76 4.49
C ASP A 174 21.54 20.27 5.43
N ILE A 175 20.32 19.74 5.28
CA ILE A 175 19.12 20.16 6.04
C ILE A 175 18.31 18.95 6.56
N PRO A 176 18.94 18.00 7.28
CA PRO A 176 18.27 16.78 7.75
C PRO A 176 17.07 17.06 8.68
N GLU A 177 17.08 18.20 9.39
CA GLU A 177 16.00 18.61 10.30
C GLU A 177 14.63 18.66 9.60
N LEU A 178 14.58 19.07 8.34
CA LEU A 178 13.36 19.11 7.53
C LEU A 178 12.76 17.68 7.38
N PHE A 179 13.60 16.68 7.18
CA PHE A 179 13.17 15.34 6.84
C PHE A 179 12.75 14.49 8.05
N LYS A 180 12.91 15.00 9.27
CA LYS A 180 12.31 14.39 10.48
C LYS A 180 10.78 14.29 10.35
N TYR A 181 10.16 15.27 9.70
CA TYR A 181 8.70 15.39 9.55
C TYR A 181 8.18 14.90 8.21
N ASN A 182 9.07 14.60 7.26
CA ASN A 182 8.69 14.29 5.89
C ASN A 182 7.84 13.03 5.79
N ALA A 183 6.65 13.14 5.20
CA ALA A 183 5.79 12.02 4.87
C ALA A 183 6.26 11.35 3.57
N PHE A 184 6.41 12.14 2.51
CA PHE A 184 6.94 11.69 1.22
C PHE A 184 7.51 12.88 0.42
N CYS A 185 8.16 12.59 -0.70
CA CYS A 185 8.71 13.59 -1.61
C CYS A 185 8.07 13.47 -2.99
N VAL A 186 8.06 14.58 -3.72
CA VAL A 186 7.65 14.66 -5.14
C VAL A 186 8.80 15.21 -5.95
N ILE A 187 9.09 14.53 -7.06
CA ILE A 187 10.07 14.96 -8.04
C ILE A 187 9.39 15.12 -9.40
N SER A 188 9.79 16.14 -10.16
CA SER A 188 9.20 16.42 -11.46
C SER A 188 10.19 17.09 -12.42
N ASP A 189 10.06 16.75 -13.71
CA ASP A 189 10.69 17.48 -14.81
C ASP A 189 9.64 18.15 -15.73
N GLY A 190 8.38 18.17 -15.30
CA GLY A 190 7.23 18.71 -16.02
C GLY A 190 6.53 17.69 -16.93
N VAL A 191 7.22 16.63 -17.32
CA VAL A 191 6.67 15.53 -18.12
C VAL A 191 6.50 14.28 -17.26
N ASN A 192 7.51 13.99 -16.47
CA ASN A 192 7.52 12.90 -15.50
C ASN A 192 7.30 13.47 -14.11
N ASN A 193 6.28 12.97 -13.42
CA ASN A 193 5.93 13.39 -12.07
C ASN A 193 5.84 12.15 -11.20
N LYS A 194 6.72 12.06 -10.20
CA LYS A 194 6.82 10.86 -9.36
C LYS A 194 6.82 11.25 -7.87
N ALA A 195 6.14 10.43 -7.07
CA ALA A 195 6.15 10.55 -5.61
C ALA A 195 6.76 9.30 -4.98
N GLY A 196 7.45 9.47 -3.87
CA GLY A 196 8.09 8.37 -3.17
C GLY A 196 8.65 8.76 -1.81
N SER A 197 9.18 7.78 -1.09
CA SER A 197 9.81 8.01 0.20
C SER A 197 11.21 8.57 0.05
N PHE A 198 11.55 9.53 0.90
CA PHE A 198 12.92 10.04 1.04
C PHE A 198 13.97 8.94 1.33
N PHE A 199 13.57 7.85 1.95
CA PHE A 199 14.46 6.73 2.30
C PHE A 199 14.51 5.63 1.23
N SER A 200 13.71 5.74 0.16
CA SER A 200 13.64 4.71 -0.88
C SER A 200 14.58 5.00 -2.05
N PRO A 201 15.13 3.96 -2.72
CA PRO A 201 15.79 4.11 -4.01
C PRO A 201 14.86 4.72 -5.07
N TYR A 202 15.47 5.32 -6.12
CA TYR A 202 14.75 6.02 -7.19
C TYR A 202 13.66 5.16 -7.87
N GLU A 203 13.91 3.86 -8.02
CA GLU A 203 12.99 2.89 -8.63
C GLU A 203 11.65 2.74 -7.86
N PHE A 204 11.59 3.25 -6.62
CA PHE A 204 10.37 3.26 -5.81
C PHE A 204 9.69 4.63 -5.78
N PHE A 205 10.05 5.52 -6.69
CA PHE A 205 9.29 6.73 -6.97
C PHE A 205 8.36 6.48 -8.14
N TYR A 206 7.05 6.63 -7.93
CA TYR A 206 6.01 6.26 -8.88
C TYR A 206 5.12 7.41 -9.28
N ALA A 207 4.63 7.38 -10.51
CA ALA A 207 3.63 8.32 -10.99
C ALA A 207 2.27 8.05 -10.33
N TRP A 208 1.50 9.11 -10.12
CA TRP A 208 0.10 9.01 -9.73
C TRP A 208 -0.78 9.37 -10.94
N ARG A 209 -1.40 8.37 -11.59
CA ARG A 209 -1.99 8.52 -12.92
C ARG A 209 -3.51 8.63 -12.95
N LYS A 210 -4.18 8.42 -11.81
CA LYS A 210 -5.66 8.40 -11.75
C LYS A 210 -6.19 9.35 -10.68
N ILE A 211 -7.28 10.04 -11.00
CA ILE A 211 -7.93 10.99 -10.08
C ILE A 211 -8.95 10.28 -9.19
N THR A 212 -9.82 9.42 -9.76
CA THR A 212 -10.84 8.66 -9.03
C THR A 212 -10.59 7.14 -9.04
N GLY A 213 -9.55 6.72 -9.77
CA GLY A 213 -9.17 5.32 -9.92
C GLY A 213 -9.89 4.56 -11.05
N ASN A 214 -10.82 5.19 -11.76
CA ASN A 214 -11.58 4.57 -12.86
C ASN A 214 -11.18 5.07 -14.24
N GLU A 215 -10.46 6.19 -14.30
CA GLU A 215 -10.10 6.85 -15.54
C GLU A 215 -9.04 6.06 -16.32
N VAL A 216 -8.96 6.35 -17.61
CA VAL A 216 -7.82 5.97 -18.44
C VAL A 216 -6.62 6.82 -18.02
N ASP A 217 -5.47 6.18 -17.90
CA ASP A 217 -4.23 6.86 -17.51
C ASP A 217 -3.84 7.95 -18.51
N VAL A 218 -3.27 9.03 -18.00
CA VAL A 218 -2.74 10.14 -18.79
C VAL A 218 -1.24 10.26 -18.63
N ASP A 219 -0.57 10.65 -19.72
CA ASP A 219 0.88 10.82 -19.80
C ASP A 219 1.25 12.27 -20.16
N GLY A 220 2.52 12.59 -20.04
CA GLY A 220 3.06 13.90 -20.40
C GLY A 220 2.64 14.99 -19.42
N ILE A 221 2.42 16.21 -19.91
CA ILE A 221 2.08 17.39 -19.10
C ILE A 221 0.79 17.16 -18.31
N ALA A 222 -0.18 16.43 -18.85
CA ALA A 222 -1.42 16.09 -18.15
C ALA A 222 -1.19 15.17 -16.93
N SER A 223 -0.05 14.49 -16.82
CA SER A 223 0.29 13.66 -15.67
C SER A 223 0.51 14.47 -14.38
N MET A 224 0.95 15.73 -14.49
CA MET A 224 1.05 16.65 -13.35
C MET A 224 -0.34 16.97 -12.78
N HIS A 225 -1.29 17.31 -13.67
CA HIS A 225 -2.68 17.53 -13.27
C HIS A 225 -3.26 16.28 -12.60
N SER A 226 -3.05 15.08 -13.18
CA SER A 226 -3.54 13.82 -12.58
C SER A 226 -2.90 13.55 -11.21
N MET A 227 -1.61 13.84 -11.03
CA MET A 227 -0.96 13.71 -9.74
C MET A 227 -1.55 14.68 -8.72
N VAL A 228 -1.71 15.95 -9.06
CA VAL A 228 -2.25 16.94 -8.12
C VAL A 228 -3.70 16.65 -7.77
N GLN A 229 -4.56 16.48 -8.76
CA GLN A 229 -5.98 16.18 -8.53
C GLN A 229 -6.18 14.81 -7.85
N GLY A 230 -5.29 13.85 -8.14
CA GLY A 230 -5.34 12.50 -7.61
C GLY A 230 -4.73 12.38 -6.21
N MET A 231 -3.52 12.85 -5.98
CA MET A 231 -2.78 12.62 -4.73
C MET A 231 -2.94 13.77 -3.73
N PHE A 232 -3.09 15.02 -4.22
CA PHE A 232 -3.14 16.22 -3.39
C PHE A 232 -4.54 16.79 -3.15
N ASN A 233 -5.60 16.08 -3.56
CA ASN A 233 -6.92 16.33 -2.98
C ASN A 233 -6.81 16.21 -1.46
N GLN A 234 -7.26 17.21 -0.70
CA GLN A 234 -7.01 17.32 0.74
C GLN A 234 -7.40 16.05 1.52
N GLU A 235 -8.61 15.53 1.27
CA GLU A 235 -9.10 14.31 1.91
C GLU A 235 -8.18 13.12 1.62
N ARG A 236 -7.78 12.94 0.36
CA ARG A 236 -6.92 11.84 -0.05
C ARG A 236 -5.51 12.00 0.46
N LEU A 237 -4.98 13.21 0.46
CA LEU A 237 -3.64 13.50 0.97
C LEU A 237 -3.51 13.11 2.45
N ILE A 238 -4.45 13.54 3.30
CA ILE A 238 -4.40 13.18 4.72
C ILE A 238 -4.68 11.69 4.94
N ASP A 239 -5.55 11.06 4.15
CA ASP A 239 -5.78 9.61 4.22
C ASP A 239 -4.53 8.82 3.83
N ILE A 240 -3.76 9.27 2.82
CA ILE A 240 -2.46 8.67 2.48
C ILE A 240 -1.49 8.78 3.66
N ILE A 241 -1.39 9.94 4.28
CA ILE A 241 -0.51 10.17 5.43
C ILE A 241 -0.94 9.30 6.62
N HIS A 242 -2.23 9.19 6.87
CA HIS A 242 -2.81 8.45 7.97
C HIS A 242 -2.66 6.93 7.81
N ASN A 243 -2.99 6.40 6.63
CA ASN A 243 -3.25 4.96 6.46
C ASN A 243 -2.36 4.25 5.44
N PHE A 244 -1.61 4.98 4.60
CA PHE A 244 -0.96 4.41 3.41
C PHE A 244 0.56 4.65 3.34
N ILE A 245 1.19 5.02 4.45
CA ILE A 245 2.64 5.09 4.60
C ILE A 245 3.05 4.02 5.61
N TYR A 246 3.73 2.98 5.13
CA TYR A 246 4.16 1.86 5.95
C TYR A 246 5.65 1.94 6.27
N MET A 247 5.99 1.80 7.55
CA MET A 247 7.35 1.65 8.05
C MET A 247 7.41 0.38 8.91
N PRO A 248 8.24 -0.63 8.53
CA PRO A 248 8.31 -1.89 9.27
C PRO A 248 8.73 -1.68 10.74
N ASP A 249 8.17 -2.48 11.65
CA ASP A 249 8.53 -2.43 13.08
C ASP A 249 10.01 -2.74 13.27
N LYS A 250 10.51 -3.74 12.54
CA LYS A 250 11.92 -4.13 12.52
C LYS A 250 12.39 -4.22 11.07
N SER A 251 13.37 -3.44 10.71
CA SER A 251 14.03 -3.51 9.42
C SER A 251 15.54 -3.38 9.59
N LYS A 252 16.31 -4.11 8.78
CA LYS A 252 17.76 -3.93 8.65
C LYS A 252 18.11 -2.79 7.69
N LYS A 253 17.12 -2.28 6.97
CA LYS A 253 17.23 -1.19 5.99
C LYS A 253 16.29 -0.06 6.42
N GLU A 254 16.63 1.15 6.03
CA GLU A 254 15.76 2.32 6.19
C GLU A 254 14.57 2.19 5.20
N GLU A 255 13.54 1.39 5.56
CA GLU A 255 12.40 1.12 4.69
C GLU A 255 11.20 1.97 5.08
N LYS A 256 10.77 2.83 4.18
CA LYS A 256 9.53 3.59 4.27
C LYS A 256 8.80 3.50 2.94
N ILE A 257 7.62 2.93 2.96
CA ILE A 257 6.86 2.58 1.77
C ILE A 257 5.61 3.45 1.69
N VAL A 258 5.57 4.29 0.66
CA VAL A 258 4.40 5.10 0.32
C VAL A 258 3.57 4.32 -0.70
N CYS A 259 2.26 4.29 -0.53
CA CYS A 259 1.39 3.56 -1.45
C CYS A 259 1.47 4.14 -2.87
N ARG A 260 1.18 3.29 -3.84
CA ARG A 260 0.90 3.68 -5.23
C ARG A 260 -0.60 3.84 -5.42
N TYR A 261 -1.01 4.61 -6.44
CA TYR A 261 -2.43 4.84 -6.71
C TYR A 261 -3.26 3.54 -6.83
N PRO A 262 -2.78 2.44 -7.46
CA PRO A 262 -3.56 1.22 -7.53
C PRO A 262 -3.79 0.57 -6.16
N GLN A 263 -2.81 0.65 -5.27
CA GLN A 263 -2.93 0.12 -3.91
C GLN A 263 -3.93 0.93 -3.08
N TYR A 264 -3.87 2.26 -3.20
CA TYR A 264 -4.80 3.16 -2.55
C TYR A 264 -6.25 2.88 -2.98
N TYR A 265 -6.52 2.96 -4.30
CA TYR A 265 -7.88 2.78 -4.81
C TYR A 265 -8.41 1.36 -4.57
N ALA A 266 -7.58 0.34 -4.72
CA ALA A 266 -7.97 -1.04 -4.43
C ALA A 266 -8.38 -1.22 -2.97
N ALA A 267 -7.56 -0.75 -2.02
CA ALA A 267 -7.85 -0.88 -0.60
C ALA A 267 -9.12 -0.11 -0.20
N LYS A 268 -9.29 1.13 -0.68
CA LYS A 268 -10.47 1.96 -0.38
C LYS A 268 -11.75 1.35 -0.95
N LYS A 269 -11.75 0.98 -2.23
CA LYS A 269 -12.93 0.39 -2.86
C LYS A 269 -13.31 -0.97 -2.26
N LEU A 270 -12.32 -1.80 -1.92
CA LEU A 270 -12.57 -3.04 -1.21
C LEU A 270 -13.14 -2.79 0.20
N TYR A 271 -12.58 -1.82 0.94
CA TYR A 271 -13.10 -1.43 2.24
C TYR A 271 -14.59 -1.05 2.17
N ASP A 272 -14.95 -0.19 1.21
CA ASP A 272 -16.34 0.23 1.02
C ASP A 272 -17.25 -0.94 0.61
N ASN A 273 -16.77 -1.82 -0.27
CA ASN A 273 -17.51 -2.99 -0.70
C ASN A 273 -17.73 -4.00 0.43
N ILE A 274 -16.70 -4.25 1.26
CA ILE A 274 -16.79 -5.11 2.45
C ILE A 274 -17.87 -4.57 3.39
N ARG A 275 -17.89 -3.25 3.62
CA ARG A 275 -18.89 -2.59 4.48
C ARG A 275 -20.32 -2.82 4.00
N LEU A 276 -20.55 -2.82 2.69
CA LEU A 276 -21.86 -3.04 2.09
C LEU A 276 -22.29 -4.51 2.13
N HIS A 277 -21.32 -5.44 2.00
CA HIS A 277 -21.60 -6.87 1.85
C HIS A 277 -21.37 -7.69 3.13
N GLN A 278 -21.01 -7.04 4.24
CA GLN A 278 -20.82 -7.72 5.52
C GLN A 278 -22.13 -8.33 6.03
N LYS A 279 -22.05 -9.59 6.49
CA LYS A 279 -23.20 -10.25 7.14
C LYS A 279 -23.47 -9.63 8.52
N PRO A 280 -24.71 -9.68 9.03
CA PRO A 280 -25.87 -10.38 8.45
C PRO A 280 -26.63 -9.59 7.37
N HIS A 281 -26.27 -8.32 7.11
CA HIS A 281 -27.03 -7.46 6.20
C HIS A 281 -26.67 -7.68 4.72
N GLY A 282 -25.47 -8.11 4.43
CA GLY A 282 -24.97 -8.44 3.10
C GLY A 282 -24.85 -9.94 2.84
N ASP A 283 -24.36 -10.31 1.68
CA ASP A 283 -24.19 -11.70 1.22
C ASP A 283 -22.84 -12.33 1.64
N GLY A 284 -21.93 -11.53 2.22
CA GLY A 284 -20.58 -11.95 2.61
C GLY A 284 -19.57 -11.97 1.47
N LYS A 285 -19.90 -11.44 0.28
CA LYS A 285 -18.98 -11.33 -0.86
C LYS A 285 -18.29 -9.97 -0.87
N GLY A 286 -17.14 -9.88 -0.24
CA GLY A 286 -16.40 -8.63 -0.04
C GLY A 286 -15.72 -8.07 -1.29
N GLY A 287 -15.74 -8.83 -2.40
CA GLY A 287 -15.23 -8.40 -3.70
C GLY A 287 -13.88 -9.00 -4.07
N THR A 288 -13.52 -8.84 -5.34
CA THR A 288 -12.27 -9.35 -5.92
C THR A 288 -11.38 -8.19 -6.38
N TYR A 289 -10.09 -8.23 -6.01
CA TYR A 289 -9.04 -7.40 -6.58
C TYR A 289 -8.25 -8.17 -7.63
N PHE A 290 -8.32 -7.69 -8.86
CA PHE A 290 -7.46 -8.17 -9.95
C PHE A 290 -6.19 -7.33 -10.02
N GLY A 291 -5.08 -7.88 -9.57
CA GLY A 291 -3.78 -7.22 -9.58
C GLY A 291 -2.72 -8.02 -10.31
N ALA A 292 -2.03 -7.42 -11.28
CA ALA A 292 -0.93 -8.04 -12.01
C ALA A 292 0.11 -8.64 -11.06
N THR A 293 0.76 -9.73 -11.47
CA THR A 293 1.85 -10.33 -10.69
C THR A 293 2.99 -9.32 -10.51
N GLY A 294 3.52 -9.21 -9.30
CA GLY A 294 4.56 -8.23 -8.96
C GLY A 294 4.06 -6.81 -8.68
N CYS A 295 2.75 -6.52 -8.81
CA CYS A 295 2.21 -5.18 -8.56
C CYS A 295 2.11 -4.80 -7.06
N GLY A 296 2.55 -5.64 -6.13
CA GLY A 296 2.53 -5.36 -4.69
C GLY A 296 1.18 -5.63 -4.02
N LYS A 297 0.47 -6.69 -4.40
CA LYS A 297 -0.78 -7.16 -3.76
C LYS A 297 -0.68 -7.26 -2.24
N SER A 298 0.45 -7.75 -1.73
CA SER A 298 0.68 -7.90 -0.28
C SER A 298 0.62 -6.58 0.47
N PHE A 299 1.11 -5.47 -0.12
CA PHE A 299 0.95 -4.14 0.47
C PHE A 299 -0.49 -3.65 0.40
N THR A 300 -1.23 -3.97 -0.68
CA THR A 300 -2.67 -3.65 -0.73
C THR A 300 -3.45 -4.38 0.37
N MET A 301 -3.14 -5.65 0.62
CA MET A 301 -3.72 -6.41 1.75
C MET A 301 -3.37 -5.77 3.09
N LEU A 302 -2.13 -5.31 3.25
CA LEU A 302 -1.67 -4.65 4.47
C LEU A 302 -2.43 -3.34 4.73
N TYR A 303 -2.57 -2.49 3.71
CA TYR A 303 -3.34 -1.24 3.80
C TYR A 303 -4.82 -1.51 4.07
N LEU A 304 -5.42 -2.47 3.37
CA LEU A 304 -6.79 -2.88 3.63
C LEU A 304 -6.97 -3.38 5.07
N THR A 305 -6.04 -4.19 5.57
CA THR A 305 -6.08 -4.68 6.95
C THR A 305 -6.02 -3.52 7.95
N ARG A 306 -5.13 -2.52 7.75
CA ARG A 306 -5.09 -1.33 8.59
C ARG A 306 -6.43 -0.57 8.58
N LEU A 307 -7.00 -0.32 7.41
CA LEU A 307 -8.29 0.35 7.28
C LEU A 307 -9.40 -0.38 8.04
N LEU A 308 -9.46 -1.70 7.92
CA LEU A 308 -10.46 -2.52 8.61
C LEU A 308 -10.26 -2.52 10.14
N MET A 309 -9.02 -2.68 10.59
CA MET A 309 -8.69 -2.73 12.03
C MET A 309 -8.88 -1.39 12.74
N LYS A 310 -8.62 -0.28 12.07
CA LYS A 310 -8.80 1.08 12.60
C LYS A 310 -10.24 1.58 12.50
N SER A 311 -11.10 0.91 11.75
CA SER A 311 -12.47 1.35 11.49
C SER A 311 -13.39 1.08 12.67
N VAL A 312 -14.05 2.13 13.15
CA VAL A 312 -15.12 2.04 14.16
C VAL A 312 -16.29 1.19 13.65
N HIS A 313 -16.60 1.25 12.34
CA HIS A 313 -17.70 0.50 11.73
C HIS A 313 -17.54 -1.02 11.92
N PHE A 314 -16.33 -1.56 11.77
CA PHE A 314 -16.09 -2.99 11.90
C PHE A 314 -15.87 -3.45 13.36
N SER A 315 -15.80 -2.53 14.33
CA SER A 315 -15.68 -2.84 15.76
C SER A 315 -14.55 -3.86 16.07
N SER A 316 -13.33 -3.56 15.60
CA SER A 316 -12.16 -4.45 15.72
C SER A 316 -12.43 -5.84 15.14
N PRO A 317 -12.51 -5.99 13.81
CA PRO A 317 -12.79 -7.27 13.16
C PRO A 317 -11.66 -8.27 13.39
N THR A 318 -11.96 -9.56 13.26
CA THR A 318 -10.94 -10.58 13.13
C THR A 318 -10.60 -10.77 11.66
N ILE A 319 -9.32 -10.62 11.29
CA ILE A 319 -8.84 -10.79 9.92
C ILE A 319 -8.20 -12.18 9.79
N VAL A 320 -8.60 -12.94 8.79
CA VAL A 320 -7.98 -14.23 8.43
C VAL A 320 -7.37 -14.11 7.05
N LEU A 321 -6.04 -14.07 7.00
CA LEU A 321 -5.29 -14.03 5.75
C LEU A 321 -5.01 -15.46 5.28
N ILE A 322 -5.42 -15.80 4.07
CA ILE A 322 -5.38 -17.16 3.54
C ILE A 322 -4.50 -17.19 2.29
N THR A 323 -3.46 -18.01 2.31
CA THR A 323 -2.56 -18.22 1.18
C THR A 323 -2.71 -19.64 0.61
N ASP A 324 -2.32 -19.82 -0.66
CA ASP A 324 -2.32 -21.16 -1.32
C ASP A 324 -1.02 -21.92 -1.07
N ARG A 325 0.12 -21.23 -0.93
CA ARG A 325 1.45 -21.82 -0.84
C ARG A 325 2.14 -21.52 0.48
N THR A 326 2.87 -22.49 1.00
CA THR A 326 3.67 -22.33 2.22
C THR A 326 4.80 -21.30 2.08
N ASP A 327 5.42 -21.18 0.89
CA ASP A 327 6.49 -20.19 0.65
C ASP A 327 5.95 -18.75 0.67
N LEU A 328 4.76 -18.52 0.10
CA LEU A 328 4.06 -17.24 0.15
C LEU A 328 3.56 -16.92 1.57
N ASP A 329 3.17 -17.95 2.32
CA ASP A 329 2.80 -17.82 3.73
C ASP A 329 3.96 -17.26 4.56
N VAL A 330 5.19 -17.75 4.36
CA VAL A 330 6.39 -17.25 5.04
C VAL A 330 6.65 -15.76 4.72
N GLN A 331 6.56 -15.35 3.45
CA GLN A 331 6.80 -13.97 3.05
C GLN A 331 5.71 -13.04 3.61
N LEU A 332 4.44 -13.40 3.46
CA LEU A 332 3.31 -12.61 3.95
C LEU A 332 3.32 -12.54 5.48
N SER A 333 3.61 -13.66 6.15
CA SER A 333 3.73 -13.73 7.61
C SER A 333 4.85 -12.84 8.14
N SER A 334 6.01 -12.82 7.45
CA SER A 334 7.11 -11.91 7.81
C SER A 334 6.71 -10.45 7.67
N GLN A 335 6.05 -10.08 6.57
CA GLN A 335 5.58 -8.72 6.32
C GLN A 335 4.57 -8.27 7.38
N PHE A 336 3.55 -9.08 7.66
CA PHE A 336 2.52 -8.76 8.65
C PHE A 336 3.06 -8.76 10.07
N SER A 337 3.96 -9.67 10.43
CA SER A 337 4.63 -9.68 11.74
C SER A 337 5.46 -8.43 11.99
N ASN A 338 5.98 -7.81 10.94
CA ASN A 338 6.71 -6.54 10.99
C ASN A 338 5.80 -5.30 10.86
N ALA A 339 4.48 -5.47 10.83
CA ALA A 339 3.51 -4.40 10.66
C ALA A 339 2.55 -4.24 11.85
N LYS A 340 2.88 -4.80 12.99
CA LYS A 340 2.02 -4.76 14.18
C LYS A 340 1.66 -3.34 14.60
N SER A 341 2.66 -2.48 14.73
CA SER A 341 2.45 -1.06 15.07
C SER A 341 1.63 -0.33 14.01
N PHE A 342 1.85 -0.65 12.73
CA PHE A 342 1.13 -0.04 11.62
C PHE A 342 -0.35 -0.46 11.60
N ILE A 343 -0.64 -1.74 11.77
CA ILE A 343 -2.01 -2.28 11.82
C ILE A 343 -2.71 -1.87 13.12
N GLY A 344 -1.94 -1.69 14.21
CA GLY A 344 -2.47 -1.39 15.53
C GLY A 344 -2.97 -2.65 16.28
N ASP A 345 -2.38 -3.81 15.96
CA ASP A 345 -2.69 -5.09 16.62
C ASP A 345 -1.41 -5.89 16.89
N ASP A 346 -1.13 -6.15 18.16
CA ASP A 346 -0.01 -6.99 18.59
C ASP A 346 -0.28 -8.48 18.43
N GLY A 347 -1.55 -8.86 18.21
CA GLY A 347 -2.04 -10.23 18.08
C GLY A 347 -1.92 -10.84 16.68
N ILE A 348 -0.94 -10.39 15.86
CA ILE A 348 -0.68 -10.98 14.54
C ILE A 348 0.02 -12.31 14.71
N VAL A 349 -0.60 -13.39 14.28
CA VAL A 349 -0.14 -14.77 14.52
C VAL A 349 -0.26 -15.64 13.27
N SER A 350 0.83 -16.34 12.92
CA SER A 350 0.75 -17.45 11.98
C SER A 350 0.11 -18.66 12.68
N VAL A 351 -0.87 -19.24 12.01
CA VAL A 351 -1.62 -20.38 12.52
C VAL A 351 -0.92 -21.66 12.07
N GLU A 352 -0.59 -22.56 13.01
CA GLU A 352 0.12 -23.81 12.71
C GLU A 352 -0.81 -24.91 12.19
N SER A 353 -2.01 -25.02 12.76
CA SER A 353 -3.01 -26.02 12.40
C SER A 353 -4.41 -25.43 12.42
N ARG A 354 -5.39 -26.22 11.96
CA ARG A 354 -6.81 -25.87 12.06
C ARG A 354 -7.29 -25.81 13.51
N GLU A 355 -6.82 -26.75 14.33
CA GLU A 355 -7.10 -26.80 15.77
C GLU A 355 -6.57 -25.54 16.45
N ASP A 356 -5.38 -25.11 16.10
CA ASP A 356 -4.78 -23.86 16.57
C ASP A 356 -5.64 -22.64 16.17
N LEU A 357 -6.12 -22.57 14.92
CA LEU A 357 -7.06 -21.50 14.50
C LEU A 357 -8.36 -21.55 15.32
N ARG A 358 -8.88 -22.73 15.56
CA ARG A 358 -10.08 -22.94 16.37
C ARG A 358 -9.89 -22.47 17.80
N GLU A 359 -8.78 -22.80 18.42
CA GLU A 359 -8.46 -22.36 19.78
C GLU A 359 -8.30 -20.85 19.86
N LYS A 360 -7.65 -20.24 18.87
CA LYS A 360 -7.44 -18.78 18.78
C LYS A 360 -8.75 -18.01 18.53
N LEU A 361 -9.70 -18.59 17.80
CA LEU A 361 -11.02 -18.01 17.57
C LEU A 361 -12.00 -18.28 18.71
N ARG A 362 -11.78 -19.34 19.50
CA ARG A 362 -12.69 -19.77 20.57
C ARG A 362 -12.77 -18.74 21.67
N GLY A 363 -13.98 -18.23 21.92
CA GLY A 363 -14.23 -17.21 22.93
C GLY A 363 -13.68 -15.83 22.61
N ARG A 364 -13.09 -15.62 21.43
CA ARG A 364 -12.66 -14.30 20.97
C ARG A 364 -13.87 -13.54 20.43
N GLU A 365 -14.08 -12.33 20.93
CA GLU A 365 -15.19 -11.47 20.50
C GLU A 365 -14.78 -10.47 19.42
N SER A 366 -13.51 -10.04 19.39
CA SER A 366 -13.00 -9.03 18.46
C SER A 366 -11.50 -9.12 18.27
N GLY A 367 -11.00 -8.42 17.24
CA GLY A 367 -9.56 -8.23 16.96
C GLY A 367 -8.82 -9.50 16.50
N GLY A 368 -7.56 -9.32 16.22
CA GLY A 368 -6.61 -10.35 15.81
C GLY A 368 -6.48 -10.52 14.30
N VAL A 369 -5.24 -10.72 13.89
CA VAL A 369 -4.88 -11.01 12.49
C VAL A 369 -4.21 -12.38 12.44
N PHE A 370 -4.83 -13.33 11.74
CA PHE A 370 -4.40 -14.72 11.64
C PHE A 370 -3.97 -15.04 10.21
N LEU A 371 -2.76 -15.57 10.06
CA LEU A 371 -2.25 -16.03 8.77
C LEU A 371 -2.31 -17.55 8.71
N THR A 372 -2.85 -18.09 7.63
CA THR A 372 -3.05 -19.53 7.45
C THR A 372 -2.99 -19.91 5.98
N THR A 373 -2.84 -21.21 5.71
CA THR A 373 -2.95 -21.74 4.35
C THR A 373 -4.30 -22.41 4.14
N ILE A 374 -4.81 -22.38 2.92
CA ILE A 374 -6.09 -22.99 2.56
C ILE A 374 -6.13 -24.50 2.82
N HIS A 375 -4.97 -25.17 2.73
CA HIS A 375 -4.83 -26.60 2.94
C HIS A 375 -5.12 -27.05 4.38
N LYS A 376 -5.16 -26.11 5.34
CA LYS A 376 -5.55 -26.40 6.73
C LYS A 376 -7.07 -26.59 6.89
N PHE A 377 -7.87 -26.25 5.88
CA PHE A 377 -9.32 -26.48 5.86
C PHE A 377 -9.64 -27.78 5.13
N THR A 378 -9.83 -28.88 5.86
CA THR A 378 -10.07 -30.25 5.35
C THR A 378 -11.47 -30.76 5.68
N GLU A 379 -11.74 -32.03 5.34
CA GLU A 379 -13.06 -32.70 5.39
C GLU A 379 -13.74 -32.72 6.77
N ASP A 380 -13.00 -32.51 7.86
CA ASP A 380 -13.57 -32.52 9.21
C ASP A 380 -14.18 -31.16 9.53
N ILE A 381 -15.42 -30.97 9.09
CA ILE A 381 -16.14 -29.71 9.12
C ILE A 381 -16.72 -29.48 10.52
N ALA A 382 -15.92 -28.89 11.40
CA ALA A 382 -16.46 -28.26 12.59
C ALA A 382 -16.57 -26.75 12.39
N LEU A 383 -17.67 -26.15 12.82
CA LEU A 383 -17.84 -24.70 12.91
C LEU A 383 -16.66 -24.11 13.72
N LEU A 384 -15.91 -23.19 13.12
CA LEU A 384 -14.84 -22.45 13.81
C LEU A 384 -15.41 -21.26 14.55
N SER A 385 -16.27 -20.49 13.88
CA SER A 385 -16.98 -19.36 14.48
C SER A 385 -18.21 -18.99 13.64
N ASP A 386 -19.27 -18.54 14.30
CA ASP A 386 -20.49 -18.01 13.67
C ASP A 386 -20.53 -16.47 13.64
N ARG A 387 -19.45 -15.82 14.05
CA ARG A 387 -19.34 -14.34 14.10
C ARG A 387 -19.37 -13.73 12.69
N ALA A 388 -20.06 -12.60 12.57
CA ALA A 388 -20.15 -11.83 11.31
C ALA A 388 -19.03 -10.79 11.15
N ASN A 389 -18.27 -10.45 12.20
CA ASN A 389 -17.15 -9.53 12.12
C ASN A 389 -15.80 -10.26 11.88
N ILE A 390 -15.83 -11.32 11.09
CA ILE A 390 -14.64 -12.02 10.57
C ILE A 390 -14.51 -11.69 9.08
N ILE A 391 -13.33 -11.27 8.66
CA ILE A 391 -13.04 -10.94 7.27
C ILE A 391 -11.90 -11.84 6.80
N CYS A 392 -12.18 -12.68 5.79
CA CYS A 392 -11.24 -13.58 5.17
C CYS A 392 -10.65 -12.93 3.92
N ILE A 393 -9.35 -12.70 3.89
CA ILE A 393 -8.63 -12.13 2.75
C ILE A 393 -7.78 -13.25 2.14
N SER A 394 -8.08 -13.63 0.90
CA SER A 394 -7.49 -14.75 0.20
C SER A 394 -6.53 -14.30 -0.88
N ASP A 395 -5.25 -14.69 -0.77
CA ASP A 395 -4.26 -14.48 -1.82
C ASP A 395 -4.31 -15.61 -2.86
N GLU A 396 -4.00 -15.29 -4.13
CA GLU A 396 -4.10 -16.19 -5.28
C GLU A 396 -5.45 -16.94 -5.34
N ALA A 397 -6.52 -16.19 -5.10
CA ALA A 397 -7.88 -16.69 -4.89
C ALA A 397 -8.42 -17.60 -6.03
N HIS A 398 -7.85 -17.51 -7.25
CA HIS A 398 -8.22 -18.32 -8.41
C HIS A 398 -7.78 -19.79 -8.34
N ARG A 399 -6.92 -20.17 -7.40
CA ARG A 399 -6.34 -21.52 -7.33
C ARG A 399 -7.23 -22.49 -6.57
N SER A 400 -6.88 -22.84 -5.35
CA SER A 400 -7.55 -23.86 -4.54
C SER A 400 -8.81 -23.37 -3.80
N GLN A 401 -9.12 -22.08 -3.89
CA GLN A 401 -10.13 -21.40 -3.07
C GLN A 401 -11.49 -21.19 -3.78
N ILE A 402 -11.67 -21.79 -4.97
CA ILE A 402 -12.85 -21.57 -5.83
C ILE A 402 -13.76 -22.79 -5.97
N ASN A 403 -13.36 -23.97 -5.52
CA ASN A 403 -14.14 -25.19 -5.70
C ASN A 403 -15.18 -25.34 -4.57
N LEU A 404 -16.40 -24.90 -4.83
CA LEU A 404 -17.57 -25.17 -4.01
C LEU A 404 -18.27 -26.49 -4.41
N ASP A 405 -17.94 -27.04 -5.60
CA ASP A 405 -18.60 -28.20 -6.17
C ASP A 405 -18.16 -29.52 -5.55
N GLN A 406 -19.10 -30.46 -5.52
CA GLN A 406 -18.90 -31.82 -5.03
C GLN A 406 -18.16 -32.65 -6.09
N LYS A 407 -16.97 -33.16 -5.75
CA LYS A 407 -16.30 -34.22 -6.53
C LYS A 407 -16.66 -35.58 -5.98
N VAL A 408 -17.21 -36.44 -6.84
CA VAL A 408 -17.50 -37.84 -6.50
C VAL A 408 -16.35 -38.70 -6.99
N LYS A 409 -15.63 -39.31 -6.07
CA LYS A 409 -14.63 -40.36 -6.38
C LYS A 409 -15.19 -41.71 -6.00
N THR A 410 -15.31 -42.58 -6.98
CA THR A 410 -15.63 -43.99 -6.74
C THR A 410 -14.33 -44.74 -6.43
N THR A 411 -14.19 -45.23 -5.20
CA THR A 411 -13.07 -46.03 -4.76
C THR A 411 -13.53 -47.48 -4.60
N LYS A 412 -12.61 -48.45 -4.49
CA LYS A 412 -12.94 -49.86 -4.25
C LYS A 412 -13.69 -50.08 -2.93
N GLU A 413 -13.69 -49.09 -2.03
CA GLU A 413 -14.33 -49.13 -0.70
C GLU A 413 -15.69 -48.38 -0.67
N GLY A 414 -16.11 -47.78 -1.79
CA GLY A 414 -17.37 -47.05 -1.90
C GLY A 414 -17.26 -45.68 -2.59
N VAL A 415 -18.36 -44.97 -2.64
CA VAL A 415 -18.44 -43.62 -3.22
C VAL A 415 -18.04 -42.61 -2.15
N LYS A 416 -16.87 -42.01 -2.28
CA LYS A 416 -16.43 -40.91 -1.42
C LYS A 416 -16.75 -39.55 -2.09
N LYS A 417 -17.51 -38.73 -1.38
CA LYS A 417 -17.85 -37.38 -1.79
C LYS A 417 -16.81 -36.42 -1.17
N THR A 418 -16.06 -35.70 -1.97
CA THR A 418 -15.12 -34.67 -1.50
C THR A 418 -15.49 -33.31 -2.07
N PHE A 419 -15.38 -32.28 -1.26
CA PHE A 419 -15.58 -30.90 -1.68
C PHE A 419 -14.21 -30.19 -1.83
N GLY A 420 -14.20 -29.02 -2.46
CA GLY A 420 -13.02 -28.17 -2.49
C GLY A 420 -12.77 -27.48 -1.14
N PHE A 421 -11.54 -27.01 -0.92
CA PHE A 421 -11.16 -26.30 0.31
C PHE A 421 -12.02 -25.04 0.58
N ALA A 422 -12.48 -24.37 -0.49
CA ALA A 422 -13.37 -23.22 -0.37
C ALA A 422 -14.67 -23.56 0.36
N LYS A 423 -15.26 -24.73 0.04
CA LYS A 423 -16.48 -25.19 0.70
C LYS A 423 -16.27 -25.40 2.20
N TYR A 424 -15.16 -26.06 2.56
CA TYR A 424 -14.83 -26.32 3.97
C TYR A 424 -14.55 -25.02 4.75
N LEU A 425 -13.90 -24.03 4.12
CA LEU A 425 -13.70 -22.73 4.69
C LEU A 425 -15.04 -22.02 4.96
N HIS A 426 -15.94 -21.99 3.97
CA HIS A 426 -17.25 -21.35 4.10
C HIS A 426 -18.13 -22.03 5.14
N ASP A 427 -18.11 -23.38 5.23
CA ASP A 427 -18.86 -24.11 6.24
C ASP A 427 -18.29 -23.91 7.65
N SER A 428 -16.99 -23.63 7.77
CA SER A 428 -16.30 -23.35 9.04
C SER A 428 -16.53 -21.92 9.55
N LEU A 429 -16.74 -20.96 8.66
CA LEU A 429 -16.92 -19.53 8.93
C LEU A 429 -18.12 -18.98 8.13
N PRO A 430 -19.35 -19.45 8.37
CA PRO A 430 -20.50 -19.21 7.48
C PRO A 430 -20.94 -17.73 7.43
N ASN A 431 -20.59 -16.94 8.45
CA ASN A 431 -20.97 -15.52 8.55
C ASN A 431 -19.79 -14.57 8.24
N ALA A 432 -18.62 -15.09 7.86
CA ALA A 432 -17.50 -14.25 7.46
C ALA A 432 -17.75 -13.55 6.13
N THR A 433 -17.02 -12.46 5.91
CA THR A 433 -16.96 -11.75 4.62
C THR A 433 -15.68 -12.15 3.90
N TYR A 434 -15.78 -12.52 2.63
CA TYR A 434 -14.69 -13.08 1.84
C TYR A 434 -14.22 -12.10 0.77
N VAL A 435 -12.90 -11.88 0.69
CA VAL A 435 -12.23 -10.97 -0.26
C VAL A 435 -11.17 -11.74 -1.02
N GLY A 436 -11.18 -11.66 -2.34
CA GLY A 436 -10.22 -12.34 -3.20
C GLY A 436 -9.17 -11.41 -3.80
N PHE A 437 -7.90 -11.79 -3.70
CA PHE A 437 -6.78 -11.17 -4.41
C PHE A 437 -6.25 -12.16 -5.44
N THR A 438 -6.15 -11.73 -6.70
CA THR A 438 -5.73 -12.64 -7.78
C THR A 438 -5.02 -11.91 -8.90
N GLY A 439 -4.10 -12.60 -9.59
CA GLY A 439 -3.50 -12.14 -10.86
C GLY A 439 -4.29 -12.63 -12.09
N THR A 440 -5.26 -13.54 -11.92
CA THR A 440 -6.03 -14.17 -12.99
C THR A 440 -7.45 -14.48 -12.50
N PRO A 441 -8.38 -13.49 -12.51
CA PRO A 441 -9.76 -13.75 -12.11
C PRO A 441 -10.44 -14.67 -13.14
N ILE A 442 -11.16 -15.67 -12.62
CA ILE A 442 -12.02 -16.58 -13.41
C ILE A 442 -13.42 -16.55 -12.81
N ASP A 443 -14.44 -16.97 -13.55
CA ASP A 443 -15.83 -16.92 -13.12
C ASP A 443 -16.05 -17.54 -11.73
N ALA A 444 -15.45 -18.71 -11.48
CA ALA A 444 -15.51 -19.37 -10.19
C ALA A 444 -14.91 -18.54 -9.03
N THR A 445 -13.97 -17.59 -9.29
CA THR A 445 -13.47 -16.64 -8.28
C THR A 445 -14.58 -15.65 -7.91
N LEU A 446 -15.29 -15.14 -8.90
CA LEU A 446 -16.36 -14.16 -8.71
C LEU A 446 -17.57 -14.79 -7.97
N ASP A 447 -17.84 -16.07 -8.21
CA ASP A 447 -18.89 -16.80 -7.51
C ASP A 447 -18.65 -16.87 -5.99
N VAL A 448 -17.38 -16.95 -5.58
CA VAL A 448 -16.99 -17.06 -4.17
C VAL A 448 -16.83 -15.70 -3.50
N PHE A 449 -16.09 -14.81 -4.15
CA PHE A 449 -15.64 -13.55 -3.54
C PHE A 449 -16.47 -12.32 -3.98
N GLY A 450 -17.25 -12.42 -5.02
CA GLY A 450 -17.98 -11.32 -5.64
C GLY A 450 -17.21 -10.65 -6.79
N ASP A 451 -17.84 -9.66 -7.37
CA ASP A 451 -17.35 -8.95 -8.56
C ASP A 451 -15.94 -8.37 -8.40
N VAL A 452 -15.30 -8.08 -9.55
CA VAL A 452 -14.03 -7.35 -9.57
C VAL A 452 -14.28 -5.89 -9.20
N ILE A 453 -13.87 -5.52 -7.99
CA ILE A 453 -14.07 -4.16 -7.45
C ILE A 453 -13.03 -3.18 -7.99
N TYR A 454 -11.80 -3.66 -8.20
CA TYR A 454 -10.73 -2.89 -8.79
C TYR A 454 -9.77 -3.79 -9.56
N SER A 455 -9.26 -3.29 -10.69
CA SER A 455 -8.27 -4.00 -11.50
C SER A 455 -7.05 -3.13 -11.74
N TYR A 456 -5.88 -3.74 -11.67
CA TYR A 456 -4.60 -3.19 -12.11
C TYR A 456 -3.93 -4.21 -13.02
N THR A 457 -4.01 -3.95 -14.31
CA THR A 457 -3.62 -4.90 -15.36
C THR A 457 -2.11 -4.95 -15.57
N MET A 458 -1.64 -6.00 -16.27
CA MET A 458 -0.23 -6.09 -16.69
C MET A 458 0.18 -4.92 -17.60
N THR A 459 -0.72 -4.44 -18.44
CA THR A 459 -0.47 -3.28 -19.32
C THR A 459 -0.23 -2.01 -18.52
N GLU A 460 -1.06 -1.76 -17.50
CA GLU A 460 -0.86 -0.63 -16.57
C GLU A 460 0.44 -0.79 -15.79
N SER A 461 0.74 -2.00 -15.31
CA SER A 461 1.95 -2.29 -14.53
C SER A 461 3.24 -2.07 -15.35
N VAL A 462 3.24 -2.43 -16.63
CA VAL A 462 4.37 -2.18 -17.55
C VAL A 462 4.51 -0.68 -17.85
N ARG A 463 3.39 0.03 -18.05
CA ARG A 463 3.37 1.49 -18.27
C ARG A 463 3.92 2.24 -17.05
N ASP A 464 3.60 1.78 -15.86
CA ASP A 464 4.06 2.36 -14.59
C ASP A 464 5.49 1.94 -14.22
N GLU A 465 6.18 1.22 -15.11
CA GLU A 465 7.56 0.73 -14.89
C GLU A 465 7.71 -0.22 -13.68
N ILE A 466 6.60 -0.83 -13.23
CA ILE A 466 6.58 -1.77 -12.11
C ILE A 466 7.04 -3.16 -12.54
N THR A 467 6.59 -3.60 -13.73
CA THR A 467 6.95 -4.88 -14.32
C THR A 467 7.58 -4.67 -15.70
N VAL A 468 8.52 -5.54 -16.03
CA VAL A 468 9.15 -5.51 -17.36
C VAL A 468 8.20 -6.01 -18.44
N LYS A 469 8.28 -5.42 -19.64
CA LYS A 469 7.53 -5.89 -20.79
C LYS A 469 8.03 -7.27 -21.20
N ILE A 470 7.13 -8.26 -21.17
CA ILE A 470 7.44 -9.60 -21.68
C ILE A 470 7.30 -9.58 -23.21
N VAL A 471 8.42 -9.81 -23.89
CA VAL A 471 8.42 -10.00 -25.34
C VAL A 471 8.46 -11.49 -25.62
N TYR A 472 7.40 -12.01 -26.22
CA TYR A 472 7.31 -13.41 -26.62
C TYR A 472 7.88 -13.58 -28.01
N GLU A 473 9.01 -14.26 -28.15
CA GLU A 473 9.56 -14.68 -29.43
C GLU A 473 9.22 -16.16 -29.64
N GLY A 474 8.22 -16.41 -30.46
CA GLY A 474 7.89 -17.77 -30.90
C GLY A 474 8.95 -18.31 -31.87
N ARG A 475 9.90 -19.09 -31.38
CA ARG A 475 10.80 -19.85 -32.24
C ARG A 475 10.16 -21.20 -32.54
N ALA A 476 9.71 -21.38 -33.77
CA ALA A 476 9.39 -22.72 -34.25
C ALA A 476 10.67 -23.56 -34.22
N ALA A 477 10.71 -24.58 -33.41
CA ALA A 477 11.79 -25.57 -33.52
C ALA A 477 11.72 -26.14 -34.94
N LYS A 478 12.73 -25.87 -35.76
CA LYS A 478 12.92 -26.63 -37.00
C LYS A 478 13.40 -28.03 -36.58
N VAL A 479 12.44 -28.92 -36.38
CA VAL A 479 12.74 -30.34 -36.33
C VAL A 479 13.14 -30.70 -37.79
N LEU A 480 14.43 -30.79 -38.03
CA LEU A 480 14.92 -31.48 -39.23
C LEU A 480 14.62 -32.96 -39.01
N LEU A 481 13.53 -33.42 -39.59
CA LEU A 481 13.28 -34.83 -39.74
C LEU A 481 14.42 -35.41 -40.65
N ASP A 482 15.25 -36.26 -40.03
CA ASP A 482 16.23 -37.02 -40.77
C ASP A 482 15.47 -38.06 -41.60
N ASN A 483 15.36 -37.79 -42.89
CA ASN A 483 14.64 -38.67 -43.82
C ASN A 483 15.17 -40.12 -43.84
N ASN A 484 16.44 -40.34 -43.42
CA ASN A 484 17.01 -41.65 -43.34
C ASN A 484 16.42 -42.41 -42.11
N LYS A 485 16.24 -41.70 -40.97
CA LYS A 485 15.60 -42.30 -39.78
C LYS A 485 14.10 -42.56 -39.99
N LEU A 486 13.42 -41.72 -40.80
CA LEU A 486 12.03 -41.98 -41.18
C LEU A 486 11.92 -43.26 -42.04
N HIS A 487 12.83 -43.47 -42.95
CA HIS A 487 12.87 -44.71 -43.79
C HIS A 487 13.15 -45.93 -42.90
N GLU A 488 14.06 -45.87 -41.97
CA GLU A 488 14.35 -46.96 -41.02
C GLU A 488 13.12 -47.30 -40.14
N ILE A 489 12.34 -46.27 -39.73
CA ILE A 489 11.11 -46.45 -38.96
C ILE A 489 10.01 -47.08 -39.84
N GLU A 490 9.88 -46.66 -41.10
CA GLU A 490 8.91 -47.21 -42.06
C GLU A 490 9.24 -48.66 -42.38
N GLU A 491 10.51 -49.02 -42.71
CA GLU A 491 10.97 -50.36 -42.94
C GLU A 491 10.75 -51.30 -41.71
N TYR A 492 10.91 -50.75 -40.49
CA TYR A 492 10.68 -51.49 -39.26
C TYR A 492 9.19 -51.81 -39.06
N TYR A 493 8.31 -50.86 -39.37
CA TYR A 493 6.86 -51.10 -39.27
C TYR A 493 6.33 -52.06 -40.37
N GLU A 494 6.85 -51.99 -41.59
CA GLU A 494 6.50 -52.91 -42.65
C GLU A 494 7.04 -54.35 -42.38
N GLY A 495 8.13 -54.48 -41.61
CA GLY A 495 8.73 -55.76 -41.19
C GLY A 495 8.08 -56.42 -39.96
N GLY A 496 7.04 -55.83 -39.36
CA GLY A 496 6.30 -56.45 -38.22
C GLY A 496 7.01 -56.37 -36.87
N GLY A 497 7.88 -55.35 -36.66
CA GLY A 497 8.67 -55.19 -35.43
C GLY A 497 7.86 -54.71 -34.23
N ASP A 498 8.31 -55.09 -33.03
CA ASP A 498 7.66 -54.82 -31.75
C ASP A 498 8.07 -53.46 -31.16
N LEU A 499 7.13 -52.70 -30.59
CA LEU A 499 7.29 -51.34 -30.05
C LEU A 499 8.39 -51.18 -28.97
N ALA A 500 8.85 -52.32 -28.38
CA ALA A 500 9.85 -52.28 -27.32
C ALA A 500 11.29 -51.95 -27.80
N VAL A 501 11.57 -52.02 -29.09
CA VAL A 501 12.90 -51.79 -29.68
C VAL A 501 13.15 -50.33 -30.14
N LEU A 502 12.09 -49.53 -30.19
CA LEU A 502 12.19 -48.11 -30.56
C LEU A 502 12.93 -47.24 -29.53
N ALA A 503 13.07 -47.72 -28.28
CA ALA A 503 13.83 -47.04 -27.22
C ALA A 503 15.36 -47.03 -27.46
N ASP A 504 15.86 -48.00 -28.24
CA ASP A 504 17.31 -48.12 -28.52
C ASP A 504 17.80 -47.27 -29.69
N ILE A 505 16.88 -46.62 -30.45
CA ILE A 505 17.22 -45.77 -31.61
C ILE A 505 17.34 -44.27 -31.20
N GLY A 506 17.37 -43.97 -29.91
CA GLY A 506 17.74 -42.64 -29.41
C GLY A 506 16.61 -41.59 -29.46
N PHE A 507 15.37 -41.96 -29.23
CA PHE A 507 14.31 -41.07 -28.84
C PHE A 507 14.26 -41.01 -27.30
N GLU A 508 15.07 -40.14 -26.70
CA GLU A 508 14.79 -39.63 -25.35
C GLU A 508 13.64 -38.61 -25.45
N SER A 509 12.62 -38.81 -24.64
CA SER A 509 11.39 -38.03 -24.52
C SER A 509 11.64 -36.64 -23.94
#